data_1f93a61780edc228666493d9e7fe9236
#
_entry.id   1f93a61780edc228666493d9e7fe9236
#
_cell.length_a   1.000
_cell.length_b   1.000
_cell.length_c   1.000
_cell.angle_alpha   90.00
_cell.angle_beta   90.00
_cell.angle_gamma   90.00
#
_symmetry.space_group_name_H-M   'P 1'
#
loop_
_entity.id
_entity.type
_entity.pdbx_description
1 polymer ?
#
loop_
_entity_poly.entity_id
_entity_poly.type
_entity_poly.pdbx_seq_one_letter_code
_entity_poly.pdbx_strand_id
1 'polypeptide(L)'
;ATPLIAGFAAALAEASAGLDMRGKYLAGLRDELIERVGVAVPDSVLNGDPDPRPTHRLPNNAHFSFPGCEGDALLMLLDAHGVECSTGSACSAGVPQPSHVLLALGVESQQARGSLRFSLGMTSRASDVDELIAVLPGAVERAQRAGAARAGR
;
A
#
# COMPACT_ATOMS: atom_id res chain seq x y z
N ALA A 1 33.69 12.62 -1.91
CA ALA A 1 32.43 12.36 -1.16
C ALA A 1 31.86 13.61 -0.47
N THR A 2 32.61 14.71 -0.31
CA THR A 2 32.16 15.94 0.39
C THR A 2 30.84 16.52 -0.18
N PRO A 3 30.64 16.64 -1.52
CA PRO A 3 29.37 17.15 -2.04
C PRO A 3 28.17 16.25 -1.71
N LEU A 4 28.35 14.94 -1.69
CA LEU A 4 27.28 13.98 -1.33
C LEU A 4 26.90 14.09 0.15
N ILE A 5 27.89 14.26 1.01
CA ILE A 5 27.67 14.46 2.46
C ILE A 5 26.92 15.77 2.71
N ALA A 6 27.35 16.86 2.04
CA ALA A 6 26.69 18.16 2.15
C ALA A 6 25.25 18.10 1.63
N GLY A 7 25.01 17.45 0.48
CA GLY A 7 23.69 17.24 -0.08
C GLY A 7 22.77 16.43 0.83
N PHE A 8 23.29 15.35 1.41
CA PHE A 8 22.52 14.55 2.39
C PHE A 8 22.17 15.36 3.64
N ALA A 9 23.12 16.13 4.18
CA ALA A 9 22.88 16.97 5.35
C ALA A 9 21.80 18.04 5.08
N ALA A 10 21.85 18.68 3.91
CA ALA A 10 20.83 19.66 3.50
C ALA A 10 19.45 19.02 3.36
N ALA A 11 19.36 17.87 2.69
CA ALA A 11 18.10 17.14 2.54
C ALA A 11 17.52 16.68 3.89
N LEU A 12 18.38 16.23 4.81
CA LEU A 12 17.96 15.83 6.15
C LEU A 12 17.44 17.04 6.95
N ALA A 13 18.11 18.17 6.88
CA ALA A 13 17.68 19.39 7.55
C ALA A 13 16.29 19.84 7.06
N GLU A 14 16.08 19.84 5.73
CA GLU A 14 14.78 20.16 5.13
C GLU A 14 13.70 19.15 5.52
N ALA A 15 14.01 17.86 5.46
CA ALA A 15 13.09 16.80 5.86
C ALA A 15 12.67 16.93 7.32
N SER A 16 13.59 17.30 8.20
CA SER A 16 13.33 17.43 9.64
C SER A 16 12.51 18.69 9.99
N ALA A 17 12.73 19.81 9.29
CA ALA A 17 12.11 21.09 9.60
C ALA A 17 10.58 21.13 9.49
N GLY A 18 9.96 20.20 8.73
CA GLY A 18 8.51 20.15 8.55
C GLY A 18 7.88 18.81 8.96
N LEU A 19 8.59 17.98 9.70
CA LEU A 19 8.21 16.59 9.95
C LEU A 19 6.81 16.45 10.57
N ASP A 20 6.53 17.22 11.63
CA ASP A 20 5.24 17.15 12.35
C ASP A 20 4.06 17.58 11.50
N MET A 21 4.19 18.68 10.77
CA MET A 21 3.12 19.19 9.92
C MET A 21 2.84 18.25 8.74
N ARG A 22 3.89 17.78 8.09
CA ARG A 22 3.79 16.79 7.01
C ARG A 22 3.24 15.46 7.50
N GLY A 23 3.70 15.00 8.66
CA GLY A 23 3.20 13.78 9.28
C GLY A 23 1.70 13.85 9.55
N LYS A 24 1.18 14.95 10.06
CA LYS A 24 -0.25 15.17 10.28
C LYS A 24 -1.04 15.19 8.97
N TYR A 25 -0.54 15.87 7.94
CA TYR A 25 -1.18 15.92 6.63
C TYR A 25 -1.27 14.52 5.99
N LEU A 26 -0.15 13.80 5.96
CA LEU A 26 -0.10 12.45 5.41
C LEU A 26 -0.94 11.45 6.21
N ALA A 27 -1.00 11.60 7.52
CA ALA A 27 -1.87 10.79 8.36
C ALA A 27 -3.35 11.01 8.02
N GLY A 28 -3.77 12.24 7.78
CA GLY A 28 -5.13 12.55 7.33
C GLY A 28 -5.48 11.90 5.99
N LEU A 29 -4.59 12.01 5.01
CA LEU A 29 -4.77 11.34 3.71
C LEU A 29 -4.77 9.81 3.83
N ARG A 30 -3.90 9.25 4.65
CA ARG A 30 -3.86 7.81 4.93
C ARG A 30 -5.16 7.33 5.57
N ASP A 31 -5.67 8.06 6.55
CA ASP A 31 -6.89 7.67 7.26
C ASP A 31 -8.10 7.73 6.33
N GLU A 32 -8.19 8.77 5.49
CA GLU A 32 -9.18 8.85 4.41
C GLU A 32 -9.07 7.67 3.43
N LEU A 33 -7.85 7.35 3.00
CA LEU A 33 -7.59 6.20 2.14
C LEU A 33 -8.08 4.90 2.79
N ILE A 34 -7.77 4.68 4.07
CA ILE A 34 -8.16 3.47 4.80
C ILE A 34 -9.68 3.34 4.88
N GLU A 35 -10.37 4.41 5.25
CA GLU A 35 -11.83 4.43 5.34
C GLU A 35 -12.47 4.12 3.98
N ARG A 36 -12.02 4.82 2.93
CA ARG A 36 -12.61 4.71 1.59
C ARG A 36 -12.35 3.36 0.93
N VAL A 37 -11.17 2.76 1.15
CA VAL A 37 -10.89 1.39 0.67
C VAL A 37 -11.81 0.39 1.37
N GLY A 38 -12.02 0.51 2.68
CA GLY A 38 -12.93 -0.36 3.42
C GLY A 38 -14.39 -0.25 2.95
N VAL A 39 -14.82 0.94 2.51
CA VAL A 39 -16.16 1.13 1.92
C VAL A 39 -16.24 0.59 0.49
N ALA A 40 -15.23 0.88 -0.33
CA ALA A 40 -15.22 0.51 -1.76
C ALA A 40 -14.98 -0.99 -2.00
N VAL A 41 -14.23 -1.65 -1.09
CA VAL A 41 -13.93 -3.08 -1.11
C VAL A 41 -14.12 -3.67 0.29
N PRO A 42 -15.36 -3.98 0.70
CA PRO A 42 -15.69 -4.39 2.08
C PRO A 42 -14.95 -5.62 2.59
N ASP A 43 -14.54 -6.53 1.69
CA ASP A 43 -13.79 -7.74 2.03
C ASP A 43 -12.28 -7.48 2.17
N SER A 44 -11.81 -6.25 1.94
CA SER A 44 -10.41 -5.90 2.13
C SER A 44 -10.02 -5.94 3.61
N VAL A 45 -8.82 -6.41 3.90
CA VAL A 45 -8.29 -6.50 5.27
C VAL A 45 -7.14 -5.53 5.43
N LEU A 46 -7.30 -4.55 6.32
CA LEU A 46 -6.22 -3.64 6.70
C LEU A 46 -5.18 -4.40 7.53
N ASN A 47 -3.94 -4.46 7.03
CA ASN A 47 -2.84 -5.13 7.73
C ASN A 47 -2.15 -4.19 8.73
N GLY A 48 -1.60 -4.77 9.79
CA GLY A 48 -0.94 -4.06 10.89
C GLY A 48 -1.92 -3.70 12.01
N ASP A 49 -1.51 -2.79 12.89
CA ASP A 49 -2.34 -2.40 14.04
C ASP A 49 -3.64 -1.72 13.56
N PRO A 50 -4.82 -2.24 13.92
CA PRO A 50 -6.10 -1.63 13.57
C PRO A 50 -6.39 -0.34 14.34
N ASP A 51 -5.61 -0.04 15.36
CA ASP A 51 -5.79 1.16 16.16
C ASP A 51 -5.53 2.43 15.32
N PRO A 52 -6.51 3.33 15.19
CA PRO A 52 -6.34 4.54 14.40
C PRO A 52 -5.40 5.57 15.03
N ARG A 53 -4.94 5.34 16.26
CA ARG A 53 -4.04 6.30 16.94
C ARG A 53 -2.73 6.48 16.16
N PRO A 54 -2.25 7.75 16.04
CA PRO A 54 -1.09 8.06 15.19
C PRO A 54 0.20 7.39 15.62
N THR A 55 0.29 6.92 16.87
CA THR A 55 1.49 6.29 17.45
C THR A 55 1.71 4.85 17.00
N HIS A 56 0.69 4.21 16.43
CA HIS A 56 0.71 2.79 16.10
C HIS A 56 0.88 2.51 14.60
N ARG A 57 0.84 3.55 13.77
CA ARG A 57 0.98 3.41 12.31
C ARG A 57 1.79 4.57 11.74
N LEU A 58 2.66 4.28 10.79
CA LEU A 58 3.35 5.31 10.02
C LEU A 58 2.33 6.21 9.31
N PRO A 59 2.57 7.53 9.27
CA PRO A 59 1.61 8.49 8.74
C PRO A 59 1.32 8.30 7.24
N ASN A 60 2.22 7.66 6.52
CA ASN A 60 2.19 7.57 5.06
C ASN A 60 2.00 6.16 4.52
N ASN A 61 1.62 5.19 5.34
CA ASN A 61 1.57 3.79 4.93
C ASN A 61 0.21 3.16 5.20
N ALA A 62 -0.45 2.69 4.15
CA ALA A 62 -1.64 1.83 4.22
C ALA A 62 -1.37 0.52 3.48
N HIS A 63 -1.58 -0.60 4.15
CA HIS A 63 -1.32 -1.93 3.61
C HIS A 63 -2.57 -2.79 3.73
N PHE A 64 -3.04 -3.32 2.60
CA PHE A 64 -4.25 -4.14 2.56
C PHE A 64 -3.98 -5.50 1.97
N SER A 65 -4.72 -6.50 2.43
CA SER A 65 -4.90 -7.78 1.74
C SER A 65 -6.29 -7.82 1.10
N PHE A 66 -6.33 -8.34 -0.13
CA PHE A 66 -7.56 -8.52 -0.92
C PHE A 66 -7.78 -10.01 -1.14
N PRO A 67 -8.72 -10.64 -0.41
CA PRO A 67 -8.97 -12.08 -0.50
C PRO A 67 -9.31 -12.53 -1.92
N GLY A 68 -8.74 -13.66 -2.31
CA GLY A 68 -8.94 -14.23 -3.66
C GLY A 68 -8.16 -13.58 -4.79
N CYS A 69 -7.31 -12.57 -4.46
CA CYS A 69 -6.45 -11.90 -5.43
C CYS A 69 -4.99 -12.37 -5.33
N GLU A 70 -4.26 -12.19 -6.43
CA GLU A 70 -2.81 -12.21 -6.46
C GLU A 70 -2.30 -10.76 -6.55
N GLY A 71 -1.36 -10.39 -5.69
CA GLY A 71 -0.85 -9.03 -5.58
C GLY A 71 -0.25 -8.49 -6.87
N ASP A 72 0.50 -9.33 -7.60
CA ASP A 72 1.09 -8.94 -8.89
C ASP A 72 0.00 -8.64 -9.95
N ALA A 73 -1.11 -9.39 -9.95
CA ALA A 73 -2.22 -9.13 -10.84
C ALA A 73 -2.91 -7.80 -10.51
N LEU A 74 -3.12 -7.52 -9.21
CA LEU A 74 -3.66 -6.24 -8.76
C LEU A 74 -2.74 -5.08 -9.13
N LEU A 75 -1.44 -5.22 -8.88
CA LEU A 75 -0.43 -4.22 -9.21
C LEU A 75 -0.48 -3.85 -10.69
N MET A 76 -0.47 -4.84 -11.59
CA MET A 76 -0.54 -4.60 -13.04
C MET A 76 -1.85 -3.94 -13.46
N LEU A 77 -2.98 -4.30 -12.84
CA LEU A 77 -4.27 -3.69 -13.13
C LEU A 77 -4.33 -2.22 -12.70
N LEU A 78 -3.76 -1.89 -11.54
CA LEU A 78 -3.71 -0.52 -11.03
C LEU A 78 -2.71 0.34 -11.81
N ASP A 79 -1.53 -0.21 -12.14
CA ASP A 79 -0.51 0.45 -12.97
C ASP A 79 -1.06 0.86 -14.34
N ALA A 80 -1.88 -0.02 -14.96
CA ALA A 80 -2.55 0.29 -16.22
C ALA A 80 -3.53 1.49 -16.13
N HIS A 81 -3.92 1.88 -14.92
CA HIS A 81 -4.74 3.06 -14.64
C HIS A 81 -3.92 4.23 -14.04
N GLY A 82 -2.58 4.15 -14.06
CA GLY A 82 -1.69 5.18 -13.55
C GLY A 82 -1.55 5.22 -12.02
N VAL A 83 -2.00 4.19 -11.32
CA VAL A 83 -1.88 4.08 -9.86
C VAL A 83 -0.66 3.25 -9.48
N GLU A 84 0.34 3.89 -8.91
CA GLU A 84 1.54 3.25 -8.39
C GLU A 84 1.31 2.65 -6.99
N CYS A 85 1.63 1.37 -6.84
CA CYS A 85 1.54 0.66 -5.57
C CYS A 85 2.64 -0.42 -5.48
N SER A 86 2.67 -1.18 -4.40
CA SER A 86 3.68 -2.23 -4.20
C SER A 86 3.08 -3.47 -3.58
N THR A 87 3.50 -4.66 -4.01
CA THR A 87 3.15 -5.93 -3.36
C THR A 87 3.86 -6.12 -2.00
N GLY A 88 4.80 -5.22 -1.66
CA GLY A 88 5.52 -5.27 -0.38
C GLY A 88 6.54 -6.40 -0.24
N SER A 89 6.62 -7.31 -1.19
CA SER A 89 7.63 -8.36 -1.26
C SER A 89 8.61 -8.10 -2.39
N ALA A 90 9.90 -8.09 -2.09
CA ALA A 90 10.91 -8.13 -3.14
C ALA A 90 10.92 -9.53 -3.75
N CYS A 91 10.80 -9.61 -5.09
CA CYS A 91 10.93 -10.88 -5.81
C CYS A 91 12.31 -11.49 -5.53
N SER A 92 12.36 -12.54 -4.74
CA SER A 92 13.57 -13.34 -4.61
C SER A 92 13.65 -14.28 -5.81
N ALA A 93 14.55 -14.00 -6.73
CA ALA A 93 14.83 -14.84 -7.91
C ALA A 93 13.62 -15.09 -8.85
N GLY A 94 12.71 -14.15 -8.98
CA GLY A 94 11.57 -14.24 -9.91
C GLY A 94 10.39 -15.10 -9.45
N VAL A 95 10.43 -15.60 -8.21
CA VAL A 95 9.30 -16.33 -7.61
C VAL A 95 8.57 -15.41 -6.63
N PRO A 96 7.27 -15.12 -6.85
CA PRO A 96 6.47 -14.34 -5.91
C PRO A 96 6.40 -15.06 -4.57
N GLN A 97 6.98 -14.46 -3.54
CA GLN A 97 6.87 -14.98 -2.19
C GLN A 97 5.98 -14.06 -1.33
N PRO A 98 5.20 -14.60 -0.40
CA PRO A 98 4.43 -13.77 0.52
C PRO A 98 5.38 -12.93 1.38
N SER A 99 4.96 -11.72 1.71
CA SER A 99 5.74 -10.80 2.54
C SER A 99 6.10 -11.43 3.89
N HIS A 100 7.39 -11.56 4.16
CA HIS A 100 7.88 -12.06 5.45
C HIS A 100 7.42 -11.19 6.63
N VAL A 101 7.16 -9.90 6.40
CA VAL A 101 6.59 -9.00 7.41
C VAL A 101 5.16 -9.40 7.75
N LEU A 102 4.33 -9.68 6.74
CA LEU A 102 2.95 -10.13 6.97
C LEU A 102 2.90 -11.48 7.67
N LEU A 103 3.76 -12.41 7.25
CA LEU A 103 3.86 -13.72 7.92
C LEU A 103 4.27 -13.57 9.39
N ALA A 104 5.20 -12.66 9.70
CA ALA A 104 5.60 -12.36 11.08
C ALA A 104 4.47 -11.70 11.90
N LEU A 105 3.53 -11.00 11.24
CA LEU A 105 2.32 -10.47 11.86
C LEU A 105 1.21 -11.53 12.02
N GLY A 106 1.46 -12.79 11.62
CA GLY A 106 0.48 -13.86 11.71
C GLY A 106 -0.54 -13.91 10.57
N VAL A 107 -0.33 -13.15 9.49
CA VAL A 107 -1.19 -13.20 8.30
C VAL A 107 -0.93 -14.49 7.54
N GLU A 108 -2.00 -15.22 7.20
CA GLU A 108 -1.93 -16.44 6.40
C GLU A 108 -1.24 -16.22 5.05
N SER A 109 -0.43 -17.20 4.61
CA SER A 109 0.38 -17.08 3.39
C SER A 109 -0.45 -16.74 2.14
N GLN A 110 -1.64 -17.32 2.00
CA GLN A 110 -2.53 -17.04 0.88
C GLN A 110 -3.04 -15.61 0.92
N GLN A 111 -3.43 -15.12 2.08
CA GLN A 111 -3.88 -13.74 2.27
C GLN A 111 -2.75 -12.75 2.04
N ALA A 112 -1.52 -13.08 2.47
CA ALA A 112 -0.34 -12.25 2.28
C ALA A 112 0.04 -12.09 0.79
N ARG A 113 -0.24 -13.08 -0.06
CA ARG A 113 -0.01 -13.01 -1.51
C ARG A 113 -0.90 -11.98 -2.21
N GLY A 114 -2.14 -11.82 -1.76
CA GLY A 114 -3.10 -10.87 -2.31
C GLY A 114 -2.99 -9.48 -1.71
N SER A 115 -1.80 -9.05 -1.30
CA SER A 115 -1.65 -7.80 -0.59
C SER A 115 -0.97 -6.70 -1.39
N LEU A 116 -1.38 -5.46 -1.13
CA LEU A 116 -0.78 -4.24 -1.69
C LEU A 116 -0.49 -3.22 -0.59
N ARG A 117 0.62 -2.51 -0.78
CA ARG A 117 1.00 -1.35 0.02
C ARG A 117 0.81 -0.08 -0.79
N PHE A 118 0.07 0.85 -0.24
CA PHE A 118 -0.05 2.22 -0.71
C PHE A 118 0.81 3.12 0.16
N SER A 119 1.71 3.85 -0.47
CA SER A 119 2.65 4.74 0.21
C SER A 119 2.42 6.17 -0.25
N LEU A 120 2.04 7.04 0.67
CA LEU A 120 1.83 8.45 0.41
C LEU A 120 3.13 9.22 0.58
N GLY A 121 3.34 10.23 -0.25
CA GLY A 121 4.55 11.05 -0.27
C GLY A 121 4.24 12.55 -0.20
N MET A 122 5.28 13.35 -0.32
CA MET A 122 5.19 14.81 -0.23
C MET A 122 4.31 15.45 -1.31
N THR A 123 4.13 14.76 -2.43
CA THR A 123 3.32 15.21 -3.56
C THR A 123 1.92 14.64 -3.55
N SER A 124 1.63 13.70 -2.65
CA SER A 124 0.30 13.05 -2.57
C SER A 124 -0.78 14.04 -2.15
N ARG A 125 -1.95 13.90 -2.78
CA ARG A 125 -3.13 14.75 -2.63
C ARG A 125 -4.39 13.92 -2.46
N ALA A 126 -5.47 14.55 -2.04
CA ALA A 126 -6.78 13.91 -1.96
C ALA A 126 -7.26 13.36 -3.32
N SER A 127 -6.93 14.06 -4.42
CA SER A 127 -7.23 13.58 -5.78
C SER A 127 -6.62 12.20 -6.09
N ASP A 128 -5.44 11.89 -5.54
CA ASP A 128 -4.78 10.61 -5.78
C ASP A 128 -5.56 9.47 -5.08
N VAL A 129 -6.16 9.78 -3.92
CA VAL A 129 -7.08 8.87 -3.23
C VAL A 129 -8.35 8.69 -4.07
N ASP A 130 -8.92 9.77 -4.64
CA ASP A 130 -10.09 9.70 -5.51
C ASP A 130 -9.84 8.81 -6.72
N GLU A 131 -8.70 8.97 -7.39
CA GLU A 131 -8.29 8.17 -8.56
C GLU A 131 -8.15 6.69 -8.20
N LEU A 132 -7.49 6.38 -7.09
CA LEU A 132 -7.40 4.99 -6.62
C LEU A 132 -8.79 4.39 -6.37
N ILE A 133 -9.65 5.07 -5.61
CA ILE A 133 -10.98 4.54 -5.25
C ILE A 133 -11.86 4.35 -6.48
N ALA A 134 -11.72 5.17 -7.50
CA ALA A 134 -12.46 5.02 -8.75
C ALA A 134 -12.13 3.72 -9.51
N VAL A 135 -10.90 3.22 -9.41
CA VAL A 135 -10.43 2.05 -10.19
C VAL A 135 -10.28 0.77 -9.36
N LEU A 136 -10.08 0.88 -8.05
CA LEU A 136 -9.77 -0.25 -7.18
C LEU A 136 -10.83 -1.36 -7.17
N PRO A 137 -12.14 -1.09 -7.07
CA PRO A 137 -13.15 -2.14 -7.05
C PRO A 137 -13.13 -3.00 -8.34
N GLY A 138 -13.02 -2.34 -9.49
CA GLY A 138 -12.95 -3.04 -10.78
C GLY A 138 -11.67 -3.87 -10.94
N ALA A 139 -10.54 -3.38 -10.42
CA ALA A 139 -9.28 -4.13 -10.40
C ALA A 139 -9.39 -5.38 -9.50
N VAL A 140 -9.97 -5.24 -8.31
CA VAL A 140 -10.18 -6.36 -7.37
C VAL A 140 -11.09 -7.43 -7.98
N GLU A 141 -12.24 -7.05 -8.54
CA GLU A 141 -13.14 -8.02 -9.20
C GLU A 141 -12.46 -8.79 -10.34
N ARG A 142 -11.65 -8.12 -11.15
CA ARG A 142 -10.92 -8.77 -12.25
C ARG A 142 -9.86 -9.72 -11.73
N ALA A 143 -9.12 -9.34 -10.70
CA ALA A 143 -8.09 -10.17 -10.07
C ALA A 143 -8.70 -11.41 -9.41
N GLN A 144 -9.82 -11.28 -8.71
CA GLN A 144 -10.56 -12.40 -8.10
C GLN A 144 -11.05 -13.40 -9.15
N ARG A 145 -11.62 -12.92 -10.25
CA ARG A 145 -12.04 -13.78 -11.36
C ARG A 145 -10.87 -14.57 -11.96
N ALA A 146 -9.72 -13.93 -12.10
CA ALA A 146 -8.52 -14.61 -12.60
C ALA A 146 -7.98 -15.64 -11.59
N GLY A 147 -8.02 -15.34 -10.28
CA GLY A 147 -7.65 -16.25 -9.20
C GLY A 147 -8.54 -17.50 -9.16
N ALA A 148 -9.86 -17.32 -9.21
CA ALA A 148 -10.82 -18.43 -9.23
C ALA A 148 -10.64 -19.35 -10.44
N ALA A 149 -10.35 -18.83 -11.63
CA ALA A 149 -10.09 -19.62 -12.84
C ALA A 149 -8.81 -20.47 -12.75
N ARG A 150 -7.84 -20.09 -11.91
CA ARG A 150 -6.63 -20.87 -11.65
C ARG A 150 -6.85 -21.97 -10.62
N ALA A 151 -7.66 -21.70 -9.58
CA ALA A 151 -7.94 -22.68 -8.53
C ALA A 151 -8.83 -23.84 -8.99
N GLY A 152 -9.57 -23.68 -10.08
CA GLY A 152 -10.44 -24.72 -10.68
C GLY A 152 -9.75 -25.63 -11.71
N ARG A 153 -8.44 -25.51 -11.90
CA ARG A 153 -7.63 -26.36 -12.80
C ARG A 153 -6.72 -27.28 -11.99
#